data_bde08d9d9b2af76a515598f326c5352a
#
_entry.id   bde08d9d9b2af76a515598f326c5352a
#
_cell.length_a   1.000
_cell.length_b   1.000
_cell.length_c   1.000
_cell.angle_alpha   90.00
_cell.angle_beta   90.00
_cell.angle_gamma   90.00
#
_symmetry.space_group_name_H-M   'P 1'
#
loop_
_entity.id
_entity.type
_entity.pdbx_description
1 polymer ?
#
loop_
_entity_poly.entity_id
_entity_poly.type
_entity_poly.pdbx_seq_one_letter_code
_entity_poly.pdbx_strand_id
1 'polypeptide(L)'
;KDVANAVGPLAAIVQASASGGFADAVSIPLWVMAIGALGISFGLFLFGPKLIRMVGGQITKLNPMRAYCVALSAAITVIVASWLGLPVSSTHIAVGGVFGVGFFREWDSQRRMKRARMTVPQAVERPKEERRRRKLVRRSHFLTIIAAWVITVPAAAMISMLIFWIISSYMGGAS
;
A
#
# COMPACT_ATOMS: atom_id res chain seq x y z
N LYS A 1 -0.60 10.06 10.02
CA LYS A 1 -1.20 8.71 10.15
C LYS A 1 -0.15 7.60 10.05
N ASP A 2 0.74 7.62 9.04
CA ASP A 2 1.75 6.57 8.82
C ASP A 2 2.77 6.51 9.98
N VAL A 3 3.23 7.68 10.48
CA VAL A 3 4.07 7.77 11.69
C VAL A 3 3.33 7.19 12.90
N ALA A 4 2.07 7.57 13.11
CA ALA A 4 1.28 7.07 14.23
C ALA A 4 1.07 5.54 14.18
N ASN A 5 0.84 4.99 12.98
CA ASN A 5 0.72 3.54 12.80
C ASN A 5 2.05 2.80 13.06
N ALA A 6 3.18 3.41 12.69
CA ALA A 6 4.50 2.80 12.90
C ALA A 6 4.94 2.84 14.38
N VAL A 7 4.66 3.93 15.08
CA VAL A 7 5.12 4.14 16.46
C VAL A 7 4.05 3.82 17.52
N GLY A 8 2.80 3.58 17.13
CA GLY A 8 1.70 3.26 18.05
C GLY A 8 2.00 2.10 18.99
N PRO A 9 2.44 0.94 18.48
CA PRO A 9 2.81 -0.20 19.33
C PRO A 9 3.93 0.12 20.32
N LEU A 10 4.95 0.88 19.87
CA LEU A 10 6.05 1.30 20.74
C LEU A 10 5.57 2.25 21.84
N ALA A 11 4.71 3.21 21.49
CA ALA A 11 4.14 4.13 22.47
C ALA A 11 3.28 3.40 23.51
N ALA A 12 2.50 2.41 23.08
CA ALA A 12 1.71 1.57 23.98
C ALA A 12 2.59 0.79 24.97
N ILE A 13 3.73 0.22 24.52
CA ILE A 13 4.69 -0.48 25.37
C ILE A 13 5.32 0.48 26.38
N VAL A 14 5.78 1.64 25.92
CA VAL A 14 6.39 2.67 26.80
C VAL A 14 5.40 3.11 27.89
N GLN A 15 4.15 3.32 27.51
CA GLN A 15 3.13 3.72 28.48
C GLN A 15 2.75 2.60 29.45
N ALA A 16 2.60 1.38 28.98
CA ALA A 16 2.33 0.22 29.83
C ALA A 16 3.46 -0.01 30.86
N SER A 17 4.71 0.19 30.46
CA SER A 17 5.87 0.07 31.37
C SER A 17 5.96 1.24 32.37
N ALA A 18 5.46 2.43 32.03
CA ALA A 18 5.49 3.61 32.89
C ALA A 18 4.32 3.68 33.89
N SER A 19 3.11 3.24 33.48
CA SER A 19 1.88 3.38 34.27
C SER A 19 1.35 2.07 34.87
N GLY A 20 1.98 0.92 34.57
CA GLY A 20 1.58 -0.38 35.10
C GLY A 20 0.20 -0.87 34.65
N GLY A 21 -0.42 -0.25 33.66
CA GLY A 21 -1.72 -0.61 33.12
C GLY A 21 -2.00 -0.09 31.72
N PHE A 22 -3.02 -0.66 31.07
CA PHE A 22 -3.50 -0.17 29.75
C PHE A 22 -4.45 1.02 29.97
N ALA A 23 -4.11 2.17 29.44
CA ALA A 23 -4.97 3.34 29.43
C ALA A 23 -5.80 3.37 28.13
N ASP A 24 -7.05 3.83 28.24
CA ASP A 24 -7.98 3.95 27.08
C ASP A 24 -7.49 4.92 26.00
N ALA A 25 -6.58 5.84 26.35
CA ALA A 25 -5.96 6.77 25.42
C ALA A 25 -4.47 6.84 25.65
N VAL A 26 -3.69 6.42 24.66
CA VAL A 26 -2.22 6.46 24.69
C VAL A 26 -1.75 7.80 24.12
N SER A 27 -1.15 8.64 24.96
CA SER A 27 -0.44 9.83 24.47
C SER A 27 0.94 9.40 23.94
N ILE A 28 1.22 9.69 22.68
CA ILE A 28 2.49 9.35 22.06
C ILE A 28 3.53 10.41 22.47
N PRO A 29 4.60 10.04 23.19
CA PRO A 29 5.66 10.99 23.54
C PRO A 29 6.33 11.59 22.30
N LEU A 30 6.69 12.87 22.36
CA LEU A 30 7.24 13.60 21.21
C LEU A 30 8.52 12.95 20.67
N TRP A 31 9.38 12.40 21.53
CA TRP A 31 10.62 11.73 21.13
C TRP A 31 10.37 10.44 20.35
N VAL A 32 9.33 9.67 20.68
CA VAL A 32 8.92 8.45 19.94
C VAL A 32 8.44 8.85 18.55
N MET A 33 7.65 9.92 18.48
CA MET A 33 7.17 10.46 17.21
C MET A 33 8.32 10.98 16.34
N ALA A 34 9.32 11.64 16.94
CA ALA A 34 10.51 12.12 16.25
C ALA A 34 11.35 10.97 15.67
N ILE A 35 11.57 9.89 16.41
CA ILE A 35 12.30 8.70 15.92
C ILE A 35 11.56 8.09 14.72
N GLY A 36 10.25 7.90 14.81
CA GLY A 36 9.43 7.38 13.71
C GLY A 36 9.47 8.27 12.47
N ALA A 37 9.35 9.58 12.65
CA ALA A 37 9.41 10.55 11.55
C ALA A 37 10.79 10.56 10.86
N LEU A 38 11.87 10.53 11.63
CA LEU A 38 13.24 10.46 11.10
C LEU A 38 13.48 9.14 10.35
N GLY A 39 13.03 8.01 10.88
CA GLY A 39 13.14 6.71 10.19
C GLY A 39 12.41 6.68 8.86
N ILE A 40 11.16 7.18 8.81
CA ILE A 40 10.38 7.27 7.58
C ILE A 40 11.05 8.22 6.57
N SER A 41 11.52 9.40 7.01
CA SER A 41 12.19 10.38 6.17
C SER A 41 13.47 9.81 5.56
N PHE A 42 14.28 9.11 6.35
CA PHE A 42 15.50 8.46 5.89
C PHE A 42 15.21 7.34 4.87
N GLY A 43 14.20 6.49 5.15
CA GLY A 43 13.76 5.47 4.21
C GLY A 43 13.26 6.04 2.88
N LEU A 44 12.50 7.14 2.94
CA LEU A 44 12.01 7.85 1.76
C LEU A 44 13.15 8.50 0.96
N PHE A 45 14.15 9.04 1.63
CA PHE A 45 15.33 9.62 0.99
C PHE A 45 16.11 8.57 0.20
N LEU A 46 16.31 7.37 0.78
CA LEU A 46 17.07 6.28 0.14
C LEU A 46 16.31 5.62 -1.02
N PHE A 47 15.03 5.31 -0.83
CA PHE A 47 14.27 4.46 -1.75
C PHE A 47 13.12 5.17 -2.48
N GLY A 48 12.76 6.39 -2.08
CA GLY A 48 11.63 7.14 -2.63
C GLY A 48 11.66 7.32 -4.14
N PRO A 49 12.78 7.79 -4.74
CA PRO A 49 12.86 7.98 -6.19
C PRO A 49 12.65 6.69 -6.99
N LYS A 50 13.15 5.56 -6.47
CA LYS A 50 12.97 4.23 -7.09
C LYS A 50 11.51 3.79 -7.04
N LEU A 51 10.86 4.00 -5.90
CA LEU A 51 9.46 3.67 -5.69
C LEU A 51 8.54 4.50 -6.59
N ILE A 52 8.76 5.82 -6.66
CA ILE A 52 7.97 6.73 -7.49
C ILE A 52 8.06 6.35 -8.97
N ARG A 53 9.27 6.04 -9.47
CA ARG A 53 9.46 5.60 -10.86
C ARG A 53 8.77 4.27 -11.13
N MET A 54 8.79 3.34 -10.18
CA MET A 54 8.12 2.05 -10.32
C MET A 54 6.61 2.23 -10.39
N VAL A 55 6.01 2.95 -9.44
CA VAL A 55 4.56 3.14 -9.37
C VAL A 55 4.05 3.99 -10.54
N GLY A 56 4.72 5.10 -10.85
CA GLY A 56 4.26 6.05 -11.87
C GLY A 56 4.49 5.62 -13.31
N GLY A 57 5.54 4.80 -13.57
CA GLY A 57 5.93 4.43 -14.94
C GLY A 57 5.76 2.97 -15.29
N GLN A 58 5.92 2.06 -14.33
CA GLN A 58 5.96 0.61 -14.62
C GLN A 58 4.61 -0.09 -14.42
N ILE A 59 3.77 0.40 -13.50
CA ILE A 59 2.46 -0.22 -13.22
C ILE A 59 1.45 0.19 -14.28
N THR A 60 1.31 1.48 -14.54
CA THR A 60 0.43 2.02 -15.60
C THR A 60 0.93 3.39 -16.07
N LYS A 61 0.65 3.73 -17.33
CA LYS A 61 0.95 5.09 -17.83
C LYS A 61 -0.05 6.08 -17.23
N LEU A 62 0.37 6.79 -16.19
CA LEU A 62 -0.44 7.81 -15.54
C LEU A 62 -0.40 9.12 -16.35
N ASN A 63 -1.57 9.62 -16.73
CA ASN A 63 -1.76 11.01 -17.18
C ASN A 63 -2.25 11.84 -15.98
N PRO A 64 -2.12 13.18 -15.99
CA PRO A 64 -2.56 14.04 -14.89
C PRO A 64 -3.98 13.76 -14.41
N MET A 65 -4.94 13.58 -15.34
CA MET A 65 -6.33 13.24 -15.01
C MET A 65 -6.46 11.91 -14.26
N ARG A 66 -5.66 10.91 -14.62
CA ARG A 66 -5.68 9.61 -13.95
C ARG A 66 -5.03 9.65 -12.59
N ALA A 67 -3.92 10.40 -12.47
CA ALA A 67 -3.29 10.64 -11.19
C ALA A 67 -4.25 11.33 -10.22
N TYR A 68 -5.03 12.29 -10.70
CA TYR A 68 -6.10 12.93 -9.93
C TYR A 68 -7.16 11.91 -9.47
N CYS A 69 -7.66 11.05 -10.36
CA CYS A 69 -8.63 10.00 -9.99
C CYS A 69 -8.08 9.03 -8.93
N VAL A 70 -6.80 8.64 -9.05
CA VAL A 70 -6.13 7.81 -8.05
C VAL A 70 -6.05 8.53 -6.71
N ALA A 71 -5.59 9.77 -6.70
CA ALA A 71 -5.47 10.57 -5.48
C ALA A 71 -6.82 10.79 -4.81
N LEU A 72 -7.86 11.12 -5.58
CA LEU A 72 -9.21 11.33 -5.07
C LEU A 72 -9.80 10.04 -4.48
N SER A 73 -9.66 8.90 -5.17
CA SER A 73 -10.15 7.62 -4.66
C SER A 73 -9.41 7.21 -3.38
N ALA A 74 -8.10 7.44 -3.32
CA ALA A 74 -7.30 7.18 -2.13
C ALA A 74 -7.72 8.08 -0.96
N ALA A 75 -7.93 9.37 -1.21
CA ALA A 75 -8.38 10.31 -0.18
C ALA A 75 -9.73 9.91 0.41
N ILE A 76 -10.72 9.60 -0.44
CA ILE A 76 -12.06 9.16 0.00
C ILE A 76 -11.94 7.87 0.84
N THR A 77 -11.19 6.89 0.36
CA THR A 77 -11.01 5.61 1.08
C THR A 77 -10.35 5.81 2.43
N VAL A 78 -9.31 6.66 2.52
CA VAL A 78 -8.64 6.96 3.79
C VAL A 78 -9.56 7.70 4.75
N ILE A 79 -10.37 8.65 4.27
CA ILE A 79 -11.34 9.38 5.10
C ILE A 79 -12.37 8.41 5.69
N VAL A 80 -13.01 7.60 4.84
CA VAL A 80 -14.02 6.63 5.28
C VAL A 80 -13.42 5.63 6.27
N ALA A 81 -12.26 5.05 5.97
CA ALA A 81 -11.60 4.11 6.87
C ALA A 81 -11.19 4.75 8.20
N SER A 82 -10.76 6.02 8.17
CA SER A 82 -10.43 6.77 9.40
C SER A 82 -11.65 7.06 10.25
N TRP A 83 -12.77 7.38 9.60
CA TRP A 83 -14.06 7.60 10.30
C TRP A 83 -14.57 6.32 10.97
N LEU A 84 -14.36 5.17 10.34
CA LEU A 84 -14.69 3.85 10.91
C LEU A 84 -13.66 3.34 11.93
N GLY A 85 -12.59 4.09 12.22
CA GLY A 85 -11.53 3.67 13.15
C GLY A 85 -10.65 2.54 12.62
N LEU A 86 -10.71 2.21 11.32
CA LEU A 86 -9.95 1.10 10.73
C LEU A 86 -8.49 1.49 10.51
N PRO A 87 -7.53 0.65 10.95
CA PRO A 87 -6.12 0.83 10.60
C PRO A 87 -5.92 0.44 9.14
N VAL A 88 -5.61 1.42 8.28
CA VAL A 88 -5.39 1.18 6.84
C VAL A 88 -4.04 1.75 6.39
N SER A 89 -3.42 1.05 5.45
CA SER A 89 -2.18 1.49 4.81
C SER A 89 -2.48 2.42 3.64
N SER A 90 -2.02 3.65 3.71
CA SER A 90 -2.12 4.64 2.64
C SER A 90 -1.43 4.17 1.36
N THR A 91 -0.30 3.46 1.48
CA THR A 91 0.43 2.88 0.35
C THR A 91 -0.38 1.81 -0.37
N HIS A 92 -1.02 0.90 0.36
CA HIS A 92 -1.88 -0.13 -0.23
C HIS A 92 -3.07 0.49 -0.97
N ILE A 93 -3.68 1.52 -0.37
CA ILE A 93 -4.80 2.23 -0.98
C ILE A 93 -4.37 2.95 -2.26
N ALA A 94 -3.23 3.65 -2.25
CA ALA A 94 -2.71 4.34 -3.42
C ALA A 94 -2.38 3.36 -4.56
N VAL A 95 -1.69 2.26 -4.26
CA VAL A 95 -1.38 1.20 -5.23
C VAL A 95 -2.65 0.56 -5.77
N GLY A 96 -3.62 0.26 -4.90
CA GLY A 96 -4.95 -0.23 -5.29
C GLY A 96 -5.68 0.71 -6.23
N GLY A 97 -5.63 2.02 -5.96
CA GLY A 97 -6.18 3.07 -6.82
C GLY A 97 -5.55 3.09 -8.22
N VAL A 98 -4.21 2.97 -8.29
CA VAL A 98 -3.48 2.89 -9.58
C VAL A 98 -3.94 1.68 -10.40
N PHE A 99 -4.05 0.51 -9.77
CA PHE A 99 -4.54 -0.69 -10.46
C PHE A 99 -6.02 -0.58 -10.83
N GLY A 100 -6.86 -0.05 -9.94
CA GLY A 100 -8.29 0.15 -10.19
C GLY A 100 -8.55 1.02 -11.43
N VAL A 101 -7.90 2.18 -11.53
CA VAL A 101 -7.97 3.05 -12.70
C VAL A 101 -7.42 2.35 -13.95
N GLY A 102 -6.35 1.57 -13.82
CA GLY A 102 -5.77 0.80 -14.91
C GLY A 102 -6.72 -0.27 -15.45
N PHE A 103 -7.32 -1.07 -14.59
CA PHE A 103 -8.28 -2.13 -14.95
C PHE A 103 -9.58 -1.56 -15.53
N PHE A 104 -10.13 -0.51 -14.92
CA PHE A 104 -11.31 0.16 -15.43
C PHE A 104 -11.12 0.65 -16.87
N ARG A 105 -9.96 1.22 -17.16
CA ARG A 105 -9.62 1.69 -18.50
C ARG A 105 -9.48 0.55 -19.51
N GLU A 106 -8.89 -0.58 -19.10
CA GLU A 106 -8.80 -1.77 -19.95
C GLU A 106 -10.22 -2.28 -20.30
N TRP A 107 -11.09 -2.33 -19.31
CA TRP A 107 -12.48 -2.74 -19.47
C TRP A 107 -13.30 -1.77 -20.33
N ASP A 108 -13.21 -0.45 -20.13
CA ASP A 108 -13.90 0.57 -20.95
C ASP A 108 -13.44 0.51 -22.41
N SER A 109 -12.12 0.37 -22.63
CA SER A 109 -11.56 0.21 -23.98
C SER A 109 -12.10 -1.04 -24.67
N GLN A 110 -12.25 -2.15 -23.95
CA GLN A 110 -12.83 -3.37 -24.50
C GLN A 110 -14.33 -3.21 -24.80
N ARG A 111 -15.08 -2.53 -23.93
CA ARG A 111 -16.50 -2.22 -24.17
C ARG A 111 -16.70 -1.32 -25.40
N ARG A 112 -15.91 -0.26 -25.54
CA ARG A 112 -15.95 0.63 -26.71
C ARG A 112 -15.66 -0.13 -28.01
N MET A 113 -14.67 -1.01 -28.00
CA MET A 113 -14.36 -1.84 -29.17
C MET A 113 -15.48 -2.82 -29.52
N LYS A 114 -16.14 -3.43 -28.51
CA LYS A 114 -17.31 -4.29 -28.75
C LYS A 114 -18.47 -3.50 -29.40
N ARG A 115 -18.76 -2.31 -28.89
CA ARG A 115 -19.80 -1.42 -29.48
C ARG A 115 -19.45 -1.00 -30.89
N ALA A 116 -18.22 -0.59 -31.17
CA ALA A 116 -17.76 -0.21 -32.50
C ALA A 116 -17.85 -1.38 -33.51
N ARG A 117 -17.58 -2.62 -33.08
CA ARG A 117 -17.75 -3.82 -33.92
C ARG A 117 -19.22 -4.10 -34.28
N MET A 118 -20.18 -3.74 -33.43
CA MET A 118 -21.58 -3.91 -33.71
C MET A 118 -22.08 -2.87 -34.72
N THR A 119 -21.43 -1.69 -34.76
CA THR A 119 -21.86 -0.56 -35.61
C THR A 119 -21.21 -0.58 -37.00
N VAL A 120 -20.01 -1.19 -37.16
CA VAL A 120 -19.27 -1.29 -38.43
C VAL A 120 -18.73 -2.70 -38.62
N PRO A 121 -19.40 -3.58 -39.38
CA PRO A 121 -19.00 -5.00 -39.57
C PRO A 121 -17.65 -5.21 -40.26
N GLN A 122 -17.14 -4.21 -40.97
CA GLN A 122 -15.88 -4.28 -41.75
C GLN A 122 -14.67 -3.61 -41.08
N ALA A 123 -14.71 -3.31 -39.80
CA ALA A 123 -13.54 -2.74 -39.11
C ALA A 123 -12.43 -3.76 -39.06
N VAL A 124 -11.48 -3.55 -39.94
CA VAL A 124 -10.13 -4.16 -40.08
C VAL A 124 -9.70 -5.02 -38.89
N GLU A 125 -9.48 -6.30 -39.13
CA GLU A 125 -8.77 -7.19 -38.20
C GLU A 125 -7.38 -6.64 -37.91
N ARG A 126 -7.27 -5.88 -36.83
CA ARG A 126 -5.95 -5.40 -36.39
C ARG A 126 -5.14 -6.59 -35.89
N PRO A 127 -3.82 -6.65 -36.23
CA PRO A 127 -2.94 -7.75 -35.89
C PRO A 127 -2.97 -8.07 -34.39
N LYS A 128 -2.87 -9.34 -34.02
CA LYS A 128 -2.85 -9.84 -32.64
C LYS A 128 -1.75 -9.19 -31.77
N GLU A 129 -0.67 -8.73 -32.41
CA GLU A 129 0.43 -8.01 -31.76
C GLU A 129 0.02 -6.64 -31.18
N GLU A 130 -0.86 -5.91 -31.86
CA GLU A 130 -1.38 -4.62 -31.38
C GLU A 130 -2.28 -4.79 -30.15
N ARG A 131 -2.96 -5.94 -30.05
CA ARG A 131 -3.73 -6.33 -28.85
C ARG A 131 -2.81 -6.60 -27.64
N ARG A 132 -1.63 -7.15 -27.84
CA ARG A 132 -0.66 -7.46 -26.79
C ARG A 132 -0.02 -6.18 -26.23
N ARG A 133 0.25 -5.18 -27.07
CA ARG A 133 0.77 -3.86 -26.66
C ARG A 133 -0.23 -3.01 -25.89
N ARG A 134 -1.54 -3.34 -25.91
CA ARG A 134 -2.61 -2.63 -25.24
C ARG A 134 -2.98 -3.14 -23.84
N LYS A 135 -2.25 -4.10 -23.30
CA LYS A 135 -2.36 -4.41 -21.87
C LYS A 135 -1.80 -3.22 -21.09
N LEU A 136 -2.69 -2.38 -20.61
CA LEU A 136 -2.40 -1.11 -19.95
C LEU A 136 -1.85 -1.32 -18.54
N VAL A 137 -2.10 -2.48 -17.96
CA VAL A 137 -1.63 -2.89 -16.63
C VAL A 137 -0.70 -4.08 -16.79
N ARG A 138 0.51 -3.96 -16.26
CA ARG A 138 1.44 -5.09 -16.20
C ARG A 138 1.01 -6.03 -15.07
N ARG A 139 0.25 -7.05 -15.41
CA ARG A 139 -0.27 -8.04 -14.44
C ARG A 139 0.82 -8.74 -13.64
N SER A 140 2.04 -8.83 -14.17
CA SER A 140 3.17 -9.38 -13.43
C SER A 140 3.50 -8.55 -12.18
N HIS A 141 3.50 -7.24 -12.27
CA HIS A 141 3.74 -6.38 -11.10
C HIS A 141 2.61 -6.46 -10.06
N PHE A 142 1.36 -6.62 -10.51
CA PHE A 142 0.23 -6.85 -9.61
C PHE A 142 0.40 -8.13 -8.79
N LEU A 143 0.72 -9.25 -9.45
CA LEU A 143 0.96 -10.52 -8.78
C LEU A 143 2.18 -10.47 -7.86
N THR A 144 3.25 -9.79 -8.27
CA THR A 144 4.45 -9.61 -7.42
C THR A 144 4.12 -8.84 -6.15
N ILE A 145 3.29 -7.80 -6.23
CA ILE A 145 2.89 -7.01 -5.06
C ILE A 145 2.02 -7.85 -4.12
N ILE A 146 1.05 -8.59 -4.65
CA ILE A 146 0.22 -9.50 -3.84
C ILE A 146 1.08 -10.59 -3.20
N ALA A 147 1.99 -11.20 -3.95
CA ALA A 147 2.89 -12.21 -3.42
C ALA A 147 3.80 -11.64 -2.31
N ALA A 148 4.30 -10.41 -2.49
CA ALA A 148 5.06 -9.73 -1.45
C ALA A 148 4.22 -9.56 -0.17
N TRP A 149 2.96 -9.14 -0.26
CA TRP A 149 2.09 -9.00 0.91
C TRP A 149 1.81 -10.32 1.63
N VAL A 150 1.58 -11.39 0.85
CA VAL A 150 1.35 -12.73 1.41
C VAL A 150 2.60 -13.27 2.12
N ILE A 151 3.79 -12.92 1.64
CA ILE A 151 5.05 -13.40 2.23
C ILE A 151 5.50 -12.52 3.40
N THR A 152 5.38 -11.20 3.29
CA THR A 152 5.92 -10.27 4.30
C THR A 152 5.17 -10.36 5.63
N VAL A 153 3.85 -10.59 5.63
CA VAL A 153 3.06 -10.67 6.85
C VAL A 153 3.44 -11.89 7.70
N PRO A 154 3.47 -13.13 7.17
CA PRO A 154 3.96 -14.28 7.94
C PRO A 154 5.43 -14.17 8.35
N ALA A 155 6.28 -13.63 7.48
CA ALA A 155 7.70 -13.43 7.81
C ALA A 155 7.88 -12.46 8.97
N ALA A 156 7.17 -11.33 8.97
CA ALA A 156 7.19 -10.37 10.07
C ALA A 156 6.65 -10.98 11.37
N ALA A 157 5.58 -11.78 11.30
CA ALA A 157 5.02 -12.49 12.45
C ALA A 157 6.02 -13.50 13.06
N MET A 158 6.69 -14.28 12.21
CA MET A 158 7.72 -15.23 12.67
C MET A 158 8.90 -14.53 13.33
N ILE A 159 9.39 -13.43 12.74
CA ILE A 159 10.49 -12.64 13.31
C ILE A 159 10.08 -12.05 14.66
N SER A 160 8.89 -11.49 14.75
CA SER A 160 8.35 -10.93 16.00
C SER A 160 8.23 -12.00 17.10
N MET A 161 7.71 -13.19 16.75
CA MET A 161 7.59 -14.32 17.66
C MET A 161 8.96 -14.79 18.16
N LEU A 162 9.94 -14.87 17.26
CA LEU A 162 11.29 -15.30 17.60
C LEU A 162 11.98 -14.29 18.53
N ILE A 163 11.85 -12.99 18.25
CA ILE A 163 12.40 -11.94 19.11
C ILE A 163 11.73 -11.96 20.49
N PHE A 164 10.41 -12.11 20.53
CA PHE A 164 9.67 -12.21 21.78
C PHE A 164 10.13 -13.43 22.60
N TRP A 165 10.29 -14.58 21.95
CA TRP A 165 10.76 -15.81 22.62
C TRP A 165 12.16 -15.65 23.18
N ILE A 166 13.09 -15.05 22.43
CA ILE A 166 14.46 -14.76 22.90
C ILE A 166 14.42 -13.85 24.14
N ILE A 167 13.71 -12.72 24.06
CA ILE A 167 13.63 -11.75 25.17
C ILE A 167 12.99 -12.41 26.40
N SER A 168 11.91 -13.16 26.21
CA SER A 168 11.22 -13.86 27.30
C SER A 168 12.11 -14.92 27.96
N SER A 169 12.93 -15.65 27.19
CA SER A 169 13.87 -16.62 27.70
C SER A 169 15.00 -15.97 28.51
N TYR A 170 15.48 -14.80 28.09
CA TYR A 170 16.48 -14.05 28.84
C TYR A 170 15.93 -13.43 30.13
N MET A 171 14.71 -12.90 30.10
CA MET A 171 14.07 -12.27 31.26
C MET A 171 13.50 -13.32 32.24
N GLY A 172 12.96 -14.43 31.74
CA GLY A 172 12.43 -15.53 32.57
C GLY A 172 13.48 -16.39 33.23
N GLY A 173 14.75 -16.36 32.78
CA GLY A 173 15.88 -17.02 33.44
C GLY A 173 16.54 -16.20 34.56
N ALA A 174 16.06 -14.97 34.82
CA ALA A 174 16.56 -14.08 35.86
C ALA A 174 15.64 -14.02 37.10
N SER A 175 14.62 -14.86 37.17
CA SER A 175 13.76 -15.12 38.35
C SER A 175 13.99 -16.56 38.82
#